data_27e7e43ad36ac0e99e49cc931e765199
#
_entry.id   27e7e43ad36ac0e99e49cc931e765199
#
_cell.length_a   1.000
_cell.length_b   1.000
_cell.length_c   1.000
_cell.angle_alpha   90.00
_cell.angle_beta   90.00
_cell.angle_gamma   90.00
#
_symmetry.space_group_name_H-M   'P 1'
#
loop_
_entity.id
_entity.type
_entity.pdbx_description
1 polymer ?
#
loop_
_entity_poly.entity_id
_entity_poly.type
_entity_poly.pdbx_seq_one_letter_code
_entity_poly.pdbx_strand_id
1 'polypeptide(L)'
;MLEAERAWAYSQELIAQSLANVENAHSLRHSATGRFRRSVNWSTRLLSLCQSLYASSRLSADNLLQVTIYTLILNGRFLKYRDEFEDALIQLSIARHLLDQLADKAGTSRDQALATLFADGIGPEIRHCAHELGRSKAYDVDGIVKELALKHRNEIVDGCDTLIIKLKTEGEASGKSEVRKKLGTIVWEDQPVPVRNPELVDVLLKVQEAETKLGAEKGAQGKGDKGMKKNTTGSESKKGVAAYDAILLALSDAEDVARKLVEAHRVCFLQIPTNVLLTNCPVAGRIESC
;
A
#
# COMPACT_ATOMS: atom_id res chain seq x y z
N MET A 1 -2.54 11.62 -14.30
CA MET A 1 -2.42 11.34 -12.87
C MET A 1 -2.31 12.60 -12.04
N LEU A 2 -1.31 13.48 -12.22
CA LEU A 2 -1.15 14.71 -11.42
C LEU A 2 -2.39 15.61 -11.35
N GLU A 3 -3.13 15.76 -12.46
CA GLU A 3 -4.36 16.56 -12.47
C GLU A 3 -5.49 15.92 -11.64
N ALA A 4 -5.56 14.58 -11.61
CA ALA A 4 -6.52 13.87 -10.78
C ALA A 4 -6.17 14.04 -9.29
N GLU A 5 -4.89 13.87 -8.92
CA GLU A 5 -4.41 14.07 -7.56
C GLU A 5 -4.62 15.51 -7.07
N ARG A 6 -4.29 16.50 -7.90
CA ARG A 6 -4.51 17.90 -7.55
C ARG A 6 -5.98 18.22 -7.30
N ALA A 7 -6.88 17.70 -8.16
CA ALA A 7 -8.31 17.91 -8.00
C ALA A 7 -8.86 17.19 -6.76
N TRP A 8 -8.36 16.00 -6.47
CA TRP A 8 -8.71 15.25 -5.26
C TRP A 8 -8.22 15.95 -4.00
N ALA A 9 -6.96 16.32 -3.91
CA ALA A 9 -6.40 17.02 -2.76
C ALA A 9 -7.15 18.32 -2.46
N TYR A 10 -7.47 19.11 -3.51
CA TYR A 10 -8.26 20.32 -3.34
C TYR A 10 -9.69 20.04 -2.87
N SER A 11 -10.30 18.92 -3.30
CA SER A 11 -11.61 18.51 -2.76
C SER A 11 -11.55 18.17 -1.28
N GLN A 12 -10.49 17.47 -0.83
CA GLN A 12 -10.29 17.14 0.59
C GLN A 12 -10.10 18.39 1.45
N GLU A 13 -9.34 19.37 0.96
CA GLU A 13 -9.17 20.66 1.63
C GLU A 13 -10.50 21.39 1.80
N LEU A 14 -11.33 21.45 0.75
CA LEU A 14 -12.67 22.05 0.82
C LEU A 14 -13.61 21.30 1.78
N ILE A 15 -13.51 19.97 1.85
CA ILE A 15 -14.28 19.16 2.81
C ILE A 15 -13.84 19.52 4.26
N ALA A 16 -12.53 19.58 4.52
CA ALA A 16 -12.01 19.96 5.82
C ALA A 16 -12.46 21.37 6.23
N GLN A 17 -12.39 22.34 5.29
CA GLN A 17 -12.88 23.69 5.52
C GLN A 17 -14.39 23.74 5.79
N SER A 18 -15.19 22.88 5.14
CA SER A 18 -16.63 22.81 5.37
C SER A 18 -17.00 22.32 6.77
N LEU A 19 -16.13 21.54 7.39
CA LEU A 19 -16.30 21.08 8.78
C LEU A 19 -15.93 22.18 9.79
N ALA A 20 -14.95 23.02 9.45
CA ALA A 20 -14.50 24.12 10.30
C ALA A 20 -15.40 25.36 10.19
N ASN A 21 -16.03 25.60 9.04
CA ASN A 21 -16.80 26.81 8.72
C ASN A 21 -18.28 26.48 8.50
N VAL A 22 -19.07 26.53 9.57
CA VAL A 22 -20.51 26.19 9.54
C VAL A 22 -21.32 27.11 8.62
N GLU A 23 -21.02 28.41 8.60
CA GLU A 23 -21.75 29.40 7.79
C GLU A 23 -21.68 29.14 6.29
N ASN A 24 -20.51 28.71 5.78
CA ASN A 24 -20.25 28.47 4.37
C ASN A 24 -20.20 26.97 4.01
N ALA A 25 -20.55 26.10 4.95
CA ALA A 25 -20.40 24.64 4.80
C ALA A 25 -21.08 24.10 3.53
N HIS A 26 -22.28 24.56 3.21
CA HIS A 26 -23.03 24.11 2.02
C HIS A 26 -22.31 24.48 0.72
N SER A 27 -21.84 25.71 0.57
CA SER A 27 -21.12 26.19 -0.62
C SER A 27 -19.78 25.47 -0.79
N LEU A 28 -19.06 25.24 0.31
CA LEU A 28 -17.80 24.51 0.33
C LEU A 28 -18.00 23.03 -0.08
N ARG A 29 -19.03 22.37 0.44
CA ARG A 29 -19.37 20.97 0.04
C ARG A 29 -19.76 20.88 -1.42
N HIS A 30 -20.54 21.83 -1.95
CA HIS A 30 -20.89 21.87 -3.36
C HIS A 30 -19.63 22.00 -4.23
N SER A 31 -18.73 22.92 -3.87
CA SER A 31 -17.45 23.13 -4.57
C SER A 31 -16.56 21.87 -4.46
N ALA A 32 -16.48 21.24 -3.30
CA ALA A 32 -15.75 20.00 -3.06
C ALA A 32 -16.24 18.87 -3.97
N THR A 33 -17.56 18.68 -4.06
CA THR A 33 -18.18 17.69 -4.94
C THR A 33 -17.78 17.89 -6.39
N GLY A 34 -17.80 19.15 -6.88
CA GLY A 34 -17.39 19.49 -8.23
C GLY A 34 -15.90 19.17 -8.50
N ARG A 35 -15.03 19.42 -7.52
CA ARG A 35 -13.59 19.10 -7.61
C ARG A 35 -13.34 17.60 -7.55
N PHE A 36 -14.03 16.88 -6.68
CA PHE A 36 -13.91 15.43 -6.56
C PHE A 36 -14.39 14.74 -7.85
N ARG A 37 -15.54 15.15 -8.40
CA ARG A 37 -16.02 14.64 -9.70
C ARG A 37 -14.99 14.87 -10.81
N ARG A 38 -14.33 16.04 -10.84
CA ARG A 38 -13.26 16.33 -11.80
C ARG A 38 -12.08 15.36 -11.65
N SER A 39 -11.71 15.01 -10.43
CA SER A 39 -10.65 14.03 -10.15
C SER A 39 -11.00 12.67 -10.73
N VAL A 40 -12.22 12.17 -10.50
CA VAL A 40 -12.72 10.92 -11.09
C VAL A 40 -12.70 10.96 -12.61
N ASN A 41 -13.15 12.06 -13.22
CA ASN A 41 -13.12 12.21 -14.68
C ASN A 41 -11.70 12.15 -15.25
N TRP A 42 -10.71 12.74 -14.57
CA TRP A 42 -9.31 12.65 -14.99
C TRP A 42 -8.74 11.24 -14.86
N SER A 43 -9.08 10.50 -13.79
CA SER A 43 -8.65 9.11 -13.62
C SER A 43 -9.30 8.19 -14.66
N THR A 44 -10.57 8.38 -14.99
CA THR A 44 -11.28 7.61 -16.04
C THR A 44 -10.68 7.88 -17.43
N ARG A 45 -10.32 9.13 -17.74
CA ARG A 45 -9.61 9.44 -18.99
C ARG A 45 -8.23 8.79 -19.06
N LEU A 46 -7.49 8.80 -17.93
CA LEU A 46 -6.21 8.10 -17.84
C LEU A 46 -6.39 6.60 -18.09
N LEU A 47 -7.38 5.97 -17.47
CA LEU A 47 -7.68 4.55 -17.67
C LEU A 47 -8.00 4.25 -19.14
N SER A 48 -8.84 5.04 -19.79
CA SER A 48 -9.18 4.87 -21.21
C SER A 48 -7.95 4.96 -22.13
N LEU A 49 -7.03 5.89 -21.85
CA LEU A 49 -5.77 6.00 -22.59
C LEU A 49 -4.87 4.78 -22.35
N CYS A 50 -4.77 4.30 -21.10
CA CYS A 50 -3.99 3.12 -20.77
C CYS A 50 -4.57 1.85 -21.41
N GLN A 51 -5.90 1.71 -21.48
CA GLN A 51 -6.56 0.62 -22.19
C GLN A 51 -6.23 0.63 -23.69
N SER A 52 -6.21 1.81 -24.34
CA SER A 52 -5.80 1.93 -25.75
C SER A 52 -4.35 1.54 -25.97
N LEU A 53 -3.45 1.95 -25.05
CA LEU A 53 -2.02 1.56 -25.10
C LEU A 53 -1.82 0.08 -24.85
N TYR A 54 -2.60 -0.51 -23.97
CA TYR A 54 -2.56 -1.94 -23.70
C TYR A 54 -3.07 -2.76 -24.89
N ALA A 55 -4.15 -2.34 -25.54
CA ALA A 55 -4.65 -2.97 -26.77
C ALA A 55 -3.61 -2.93 -27.91
N SER A 56 -2.76 -1.89 -27.96
CA SER A 56 -1.65 -1.78 -28.90
C SER A 56 -0.35 -2.45 -28.44
N SER A 57 -0.38 -3.23 -27.35
CA SER A 57 0.76 -3.93 -26.74
C SER A 57 1.92 -3.00 -26.34
N ARG A 58 1.63 -1.74 -26.03
CA ARG A 58 2.61 -0.72 -25.60
C ARG A 58 2.65 -0.54 -24.08
N LEU A 59 1.75 -1.19 -23.35
CA LEU A 59 1.64 -1.15 -21.90
C LEU A 59 1.54 -2.56 -21.35
N SER A 60 2.20 -2.84 -20.22
CA SER A 60 2.11 -4.14 -19.53
C SER A 60 0.77 -4.29 -18.79
N ALA A 61 0.39 -5.55 -18.49
CA ALA A 61 -0.81 -5.84 -17.70
C ALA A 61 -0.71 -5.27 -16.29
N ASP A 62 0.48 -5.28 -15.69
CA ASP A 62 0.75 -4.72 -14.36
C ASP A 62 0.42 -3.23 -14.30
N ASN A 63 0.94 -2.43 -15.24
CA ASN A 63 0.67 -0.99 -15.30
C ASN A 63 -0.81 -0.67 -15.54
N LEU A 64 -1.49 -1.43 -16.41
CA LEU A 64 -2.93 -1.25 -16.63
C LEU A 64 -3.72 -1.55 -15.35
N LEU A 65 -3.34 -2.61 -14.64
CA LEU A 65 -4.00 -3.01 -13.40
C LEU A 65 -3.82 -1.94 -12.31
N GLN A 66 -2.62 -1.36 -12.17
CA GLN A 66 -2.37 -0.26 -11.23
C GLN A 66 -3.25 0.96 -11.51
N VAL A 67 -3.40 1.36 -12.77
CA VAL A 67 -4.29 2.48 -13.15
C VAL A 67 -5.76 2.14 -12.92
N THR A 68 -6.16 0.90 -13.16
CA THR A 68 -7.52 0.42 -12.87
C THR A 68 -7.82 0.51 -11.37
N ILE A 69 -6.92 -0.01 -10.53
CA ILE A 69 -7.05 0.07 -9.07
C ILE A 69 -7.14 1.53 -8.60
N TYR A 70 -6.26 2.38 -9.10
CA TYR A 70 -6.27 3.82 -8.77
C TYR A 70 -7.63 4.46 -9.09
N THR A 71 -8.20 4.14 -10.25
CA THR A 71 -9.50 4.67 -10.68
C THR A 71 -10.62 4.14 -9.81
N LEU A 72 -10.60 2.84 -9.46
CA LEU A 72 -11.60 2.23 -8.57
C LEU A 72 -11.58 2.83 -7.16
N ILE A 73 -10.39 3.04 -6.59
CA ILE A 73 -10.24 3.65 -5.26
C ILE A 73 -10.79 5.07 -5.27
N LEU A 74 -10.43 5.86 -6.27
CA LEU A 74 -10.85 7.26 -6.36
C LEU A 74 -12.36 7.38 -6.55
N ASN A 75 -12.95 6.53 -7.40
CA ASN A 75 -14.38 6.49 -7.63
C ASN A 75 -15.14 5.94 -6.41
N GLY A 76 -14.66 4.87 -5.79
CA GLY A 76 -15.25 4.33 -4.57
C GLY A 76 -15.28 5.35 -3.42
N ARG A 77 -14.20 6.14 -3.26
CA ARG A 77 -14.16 7.25 -2.31
C ARG A 77 -15.13 8.36 -2.65
N PHE A 78 -15.31 8.66 -3.94
CA PHE A 78 -16.29 9.65 -4.39
C PHE A 78 -17.73 9.20 -4.11
N LEU A 79 -18.06 7.94 -4.39
CA LEU A 79 -19.36 7.34 -4.10
C LEU A 79 -19.63 7.32 -2.58
N LYS A 80 -18.64 6.93 -1.77
CA LYS A 80 -18.73 7.01 -0.31
C LYS A 80 -19.02 8.43 0.18
N TYR A 81 -18.36 9.44 -0.40
CA TYR A 81 -18.61 10.84 -0.07
C TYR A 81 -20.03 11.31 -0.43
N ARG A 82 -20.68 10.64 -1.38
CA ARG A 82 -22.07 10.91 -1.80
C ARG A 82 -23.11 10.05 -1.07
N ASP A 83 -22.68 9.27 -0.07
CA ASP A 83 -23.51 8.32 0.68
C ASP A 83 -24.06 7.16 -0.19
N GLU A 84 -23.46 6.91 -1.35
CA GLU A 84 -23.75 5.77 -2.23
C GLU A 84 -22.91 4.55 -1.78
N PHE A 85 -23.23 4.03 -0.58
CA PHE A 85 -22.37 3.06 0.12
C PHE A 85 -22.33 1.69 -0.54
N GLU A 86 -23.38 1.24 -1.23
CA GLU A 86 -23.41 -0.05 -1.90
C GLU A 86 -22.41 -0.11 -3.06
N ASP A 87 -22.48 0.88 -3.97
CA ASP A 87 -21.58 0.98 -5.11
C ASP A 87 -20.13 1.27 -4.65
N ALA A 88 -19.97 2.10 -3.61
CA ALA A 88 -18.68 2.36 -3.00
C ALA A 88 -18.05 1.07 -2.45
N LEU A 89 -18.83 0.26 -1.73
CA LEU A 89 -18.39 -1.01 -1.15
C LEU A 89 -17.95 -1.99 -2.24
N ILE A 90 -18.69 -2.11 -3.32
CA ILE A 90 -18.36 -2.99 -4.46
C ILE A 90 -17.02 -2.56 -5.08
N GLN A 91 -16.87 -1.27 -5.41
CA GLN A 91 -15.66 -0.78 -6.06
C GLN A 91 -14.41 -0.87 -5.18
N LEU A 92 -14.51 -0.53 -3.90
CA LEU A 92 -13.40 -0.64 -2.95
C LEU A 92 -13.04 -2.11 -2.69
N SER A 93 -14.02 -3.02 -2.66
CA SER A 93 -13.76 -4.46 -2.51
C SER A 93 -13.02 -5.04 -3.72
N ILE A 94 -13.39 -4.64 -4.94
CA ILE A 94 -12.68 -5.05 -6.16
C ILE A 94 -11.26 -4.48 -6.16
N ALA A 95 -11.09 -3.20 -5.81
CA ALA A 95 -9.77 -2.58 -5.71
C ALA A 95 -8.86 -3.31 -4.71
N ARG A 96 -9.40 -3.68 -3.52
CA ARG A 96 -8.67 -4.47 -2.53
C ARG A 96 -8.25 -5.84 -3.07
N HIS A 97 -9.19 -6.56 -3.71
CA HIS A 97 -8.89 -7.85 -4.31
C HIS A 97 -7.77 -7.77 -5.38
N LEU A 98 -7.80 -6.74 -6.23
CA LEU A 98 -6.78 -6.54 -7.25
C LEU A 98 -5.42 -6.17 -6.64
N LEU A 99 -5.38 -5.40 -5.53
CA LEU A 99 -4.16 -5.13 -4.78
C LEU A 99 -3.57 -6.40 -4.16
N ASP A 100 -4.40 -7.28 -3.62
CA ASP A 100 -3.95 -8.57 -3.10
C ASP A 100 -3.34 -9.43 -4.23
N GLN A 101 -3.94 -9.44 -5.43
CA GLN A 101 -3.36 -10.12 -6.60
C GLN A 101 -2.02 -9.51 -7.06
N LEU A 102 -1.88 -8.19 -6.99
CA LEU A 102 -0.60 -7.51 -7.26
C LEU A 102 0.45 -7.89 -6.22
N ALA A 103 0.11 -7.89 -4.93
CA ALA A 103 1.02 -8.26 -3.85
C ALA A 103 1.51 -9.71 -4.00
N ASP A 104 0.61 -10.65 -4.33
CA ASP A 104 0.94 -12.07 -4.54
C ASP A 104 1.89 -12.28 -5.73
N LYS A 105 1.78 -11.44 -6.76
CA LYS A 105 2.57 -11.55 -8.00
C LYS A 105 3.76 -10.60 -8.07
N ALA A 106 3.94 -9.80 -7.04
CA ALA A 106 5.01 -8.82 -6.98
C ALA A 106 6.39 -9.45 -7.21
N GLY A 107 7.17 -8.82 -8.07
CA GLY A 107 8.53 -9.24 -8.38
C GLY A 107 9.51 -8.97 -7.26
N THR A 108 9.31 -7.89 -6.52
CA THR A 108 10.16 -7.42 -5.43
C THR A 108 9.38 -7.35 -4.12
N SER A 109 10.09 -7.48 -2.99
CA SER A 109 9.47 -7.30 -1.67
C SER A 109 8.95 -5.87 -1.44
N ARG A 110 9.55 -4.88 -2.12
CA ARG A 110 9.09 -3.50 -2.10
C ARG A 110 7.72 -3.35 -2.76
N ASP A 111 7.53 -3.91 -3.96
CA ASP A 111 6.26 -3.82 -4.69
C ASP A 111 5.15 -4.56 -3.93
N GLN A 112 5.50 -5.71 -3.33
CA GLN A 112 4.60 -6.44 -2.45
C GLN A 112 4.17 -5.60 -1.25
N ALA A 113 5.12 -4.97 -0.54
CA ALA A 113 4.84 -4.11 0.61
C ALA A 113 3.99 -2.89 0.21
N LEU A 114 4.27 -2.30 -0.97
CA LEU A 114 3.52 -1.16 -1.49
C LEU A 114 2.05 -1.54 -1.76
N ALA A 115 1.81 -2.65 -2.46
CA ALA A 115 0.47 -3.14 -2.73
C ALA A 115 -0.30 -3.46 -1.43
N THR A 116 0.36 -4.11 -0.46
CA THR A 116 -0.21 -4.41 0.86
C THR A 116 -0.54 -3.13 1.64
N LEU A 117 0.33 -2.13 1.61
CA LEU A 117 0.10 -0.84 2.28
C LEU A 117 -1.18 -0.15 1.77
N PHE A 118 -1.36 -0.11 0.44
CA PHE A 118 -2.58 0.44 -0.15
C PHE A 118 -3.82 -0.41 0.17
N ALA A 119 -3.68 -1.72 0.16
CA ALA A 119 -4.74 -2.64 0.52
C ALA A 119 -5.21 -2.44 1.97
N ASP A 120 -4.29 -2.31 2.91
CA ASP A 120 -4.59 -2.03 4.32
C ASP A 120 -5.24 -0.65 4.50
N GLY A 121 -4.81 0.35 3.73
CA GLY A 121 -5.38 1.70 3.75
C GLY A 121 -6.85 1.77 3.33
N ILE A 122 -7.31 0.84 2.50
CA ILE A 122 -8.72 0.77 2.05
C ILE A 122 -9.61 0.04 3.08
N GLY A 123 -9.04 -0.82 3.91
CA GLY A 123 -9.78 -1.65 4.87
C GLY A 123 -10.77 -0.88 5.76
N PRO A 124 -10.39 0.25 6.39
CA PRO A 124 -11.30 1.07 7.17
C PRO A 124 -12.48 1.63 6.36
N GLU A 125 -12.25 1.97 5.08
CA GLU A 125 -13.28 2.52 4.19
C GLU A 125 -14.31 1.46 3.83
N ILE A 126 -13.87 0.21 3.56
CA ILE A 126 -14.75 -0.95 3.33
C ILE A 126 -15.60 -1.24 4.57
N ARG A 127 -14.98 -1.24 5.78
CA ARG A 127 -15.72 -1.45 7.04
C ARG A 127 -16.78 -0.38 7.26
N HIS A 128 -16.45 0.87 7.00
CA HIS A 128 -17.40 1.98 7.13
C HIS A 128 -18.59 1.80 6.20
N CYS A 129 -18.39 1.56 4.90
CA CYS A 129 -19.47 1.33 3.96
C CYS A 129 -20.32 0.10 4.35
N ALA A 130 -19.70 -0.99 4.79
CA ALA A 130 -20.42 -2.19 5.23
C ALA A 130 -21.25 -1.93 6.50
N HIS A 131 -20.76 -1.10 7.43
CA HIS A 131 -21.48 -0.69 8.63
C HIS A 131 -22.70 0.17 8.27
N GLU A 132 -22.54 1.17 7.42
CA GLU A 132 -23.65 2.04 6.98
C GLU A 132 -24.74 1.26 6.25
N LEU A 133 -24.39 0.19 5.56
CA LEU A 133 -25.34 -0.75 4.95
C LEU A 133 -25.97 -1.76 5.93
N GLY A 134 -25.62 -1.70 7.21
CA GLY A 134 -26.16 -2.59 8.24
C GLY A 134 -25.74 -4.05 8.12
N ARG A 135 -24.58 -4.34 7.49
CA ARG A 135 -24.08 -5.72 7.38
C ARG A 135 -23.66 -6.25 8.75
N SER A 136 -24.16 -7.43 9.13
CA SER A 136 -23.90 -8.05 10.45
C SER A 136 -22.42 -8.35 10.73
N LYS A 137 -21.62 -8.57 9.67
CA LYS A 137 -20.16 -8.83 9.76
C LYS A 137 -19.33 -7.73 9.10
N ALA A 138 -19.66 -6.46 9.35
CA ALA A 138 -18.96 -5.33 8.75
C ALA A 138 -17.45 -5.27 9.07
N TYR A 139 -17.00 -5.92 10.15
CA TYR A 139 -15.59 -6.02 10.53
C TYR A 139 -14.78 -7.06 9.73
N ASP A 140 -15.46 -8.05 9.12
CA ASP A 140 -14.82 -9.10 8.30
C ASP A 140 -14.60 -8.58 6.86
N VAL A 141 -13.58 -7.73 6.71
CA VAL A 141 -13.23 -7.12 5.42
C VAL A 141 -12.88 -8.20 4.39
N ASP A 142 -12.13 -9.21 4.77
CA ASP A 142 -11.67 -10.24 3.85
C ASP A 142 -12.83 -11.11 3.33
N GLY A 143 -13.81 -11.42 4.19
CA GLY A 143 -15.04 -12.11 3.79
C GLY A 143 -15.86 -11.27 2.81
N ILE A 144 -16.05 -9.98 3.10
CA ILE A 144 -16.76 -9.03 2.23
C ILE A 144 -16.09 -8.92 0.86
N VAL A 145 -14.76 -8.74 0.85
CA VAL A 145 -13.97 -8.62 -0.38
C VAL A 145 -14.08 -9.88 -1.23
N LYS A 146 -13.96 -11.07 -0.65
CA LYS A 146 -14.11 -12.33 -1.37
C LYS A 146 -15.50 -12.49 -2.00
N GLU A 147 -16.54 -12.16 -1.25
CA GLU A 147 -17.92 -12.25 -1.74
C GLU A 147 -18.18 -11.31 -2.92
N LEU A 148 -17.87 -10.02 -2.73
CA LEU A 148 -18.23 -8.99 -3.71
C LEU A 148 -17.30 -8.97 -4.92
N ALA A 149 -15.99 -9.19 -4.73
CA ALA A 149 -15.07 -9.20 -5.84
C ALA A 149 -15.35 -10.36 -6.81
N LEU A 150 -15.63 -11.56 -6.31
CA LEU A 150 -15.97 -12.70 -7.18
C LEU A 150 -17.24 -12.45 -8.00
N LYS A 151 -18.21 -11.76 -7.40
CA LYS A 151 -19.51 -11.50 -8.05
C LYS A 151 -19.43 -10.38 -9.10
N HIS A 152 -18.73 -9.28 -8.79
CA HIS A 152 -18.83 -8.04 -9.57
C HIS A 152 -17.57 -7.67 -10.36
N ARG A 153 -16.41 -8.37 -10.18
CA ARG A 153 -15.15 -7.96 -10.80
C ARG A 153 -15.19 -7.87 -12.33
N ASN A 154 -15.87 -8.82 -12.99
CA ASN A 154 -15.96 -8.84 -14.45
C ASN A 154 -17.03 -7.89 -15.00
N GLU A 155 -17.95 -7.45 -14.16
CA GLU A 155 -18.95 -6.45 -14.49
C GLU A 155 -18.38 -5.03 -14.45
N ILE A 156 -17.53 -4.75 -13.45
CA ILE A 156 -16.94 -3.44 -13.22
C ILE A 156 -15.62 -3.24 -14.01
N VAL A 157 -14.84 -4.32 -14.17
CA VAL A 157 -13.54 -4.28 -14.87
C VAL A 157 -13.59 -5.24 -16.06
N ASP A 158 -13.71 -4.67 -17.26
CA ASP A 158 -13.74 -5.45 -18.50
C ASP A 158 -12.49 -6.35 -18.62
N GLY A 159 -12.71 -7.65 -18.78
CA GLY A 159 -11.64 -8.60 -18.95
C GLY A 159 -10.74 -8.80 -17.71
N CYS A 160 -11.24 -8.55 -16.51
CA CYS A 160 -10.49 -8.66 -15.26
C CYS A 160 -9.73 -9.99 -15.13
N ASP A 161 -10.40 -11.12 -15.40
CA ASP A 161 -9.79 -12.45 -15.31
C ASP A 161 -8.64 -12.63 -16.32
N THR A 162 -8.79 -12.09 -17.54
CA THR A 162 -7.74 -12.15 -18.56
C THR A 162 -6.52 -11.29 -18.18
N LEU A 163 -6.75 -10.15 -17.54
CA LEU A 163 -5.68 -9.29 -17.01
C LEU A 163 -4.92 -9.98 -15.87
N ILE A 164 -5.61 -10.64 -14.95
CA ILE A 164 -5.00 -11.39 -13.85
C ILE A 164 -4.16 -12.58 -14.40
N ILE A 165 -4.65 -13.28 -15.44
CA ILE A 165 -3.90 -14.37 -16.08
C ILE A 165 -2.65 -13.82 -16.75
N LYS A 166 -2.74 -12.71 -17.49
CA LYS A 166 -1.59 -12.07 -18.14
C LYS A 166 -0.57 -11.54 -17.13
N LEU A 167 -1.03 -10.98 -16.01
CA LEU A 167 -0.15 -10.58 -14.91
C LEU A 167 0.69 -11.76 -14.39
N LYS A 168 0.08 -12.95 -14.27
CA LYS A 168 0.79 -14.17 -13.87
C LYS A 168 1.87 -14.57 -14.89
N THR A 169 1.52 -14.57 -16.17
CA THR A 169 2.46 -14.96 -17.25
C THR A 169 3.58 -13.94 -17.44
N GLU A 170 3.31 -12.64 -17.36
CA GLU A 170 4.32 -11.59 -17.41
C GLU A 170 5.25 -11.64 -16.19
N GLY A 171 4.71 -11.91 -15.00
CA GLY A 171 5.48 -12.09 -13.78
C GLY A 171 6.44 -13.27 -13.83
N GLU A 172 6.05 -14.39 -14.45
CA GLU A 172 6.90 -15.58 -14.66
C GLU A 172 7.99 -15.35 -15.71
N ALA A 173 7.68 -14.62 -16.79
CA ALA A 173 8.63 -14.28 -17.84
C ALA A 173 9.73 -13.31 -17.36
N SER A 174 9.35 -12.30 -16.57
CA SER A 174 10.27 -11.34 -15.97
C SER A 174 11.17 -11.97 -14.90
N GLY A 175 10.74 -13.07 -14.30
CA GLY A 175 11.48 -13.78 -13.24
C GLY A 175 12.78 -14.44 -13.67
N LYS A 176 13.07 -14.53 -14.97
CA LYS A 176 14.29 -15.14 -15.50
C LYS A 176 15.45 -14.15 -15.68
N SER A 177 15.21 -12.83 -15.56
CA SER A 177 16.19 -11.81 -15.94
C SER A 177 16.88 -11.09 -14.78
N GLU A 178 16.30 -11.06 -13.58
CA GLU A 178 16.91 -10.40 -12.41
C GLU A 178 16.80 -11.30 -11.18
N VAL A 179 17.90 -11.39 -10.42
CA VAL A 179 17.89 -11.96 -9.07
C VAL A 179 17.00 -11.03 -8.24
N ARG A 180 15.74 -11.40 -8.10
CA ARG A 180 14.74 -10.61 -7.38
C ARG A 180 15.19 -10.44 -5.94
N LYS A 181 15.37 -9.20 -5.51
CA LYS A 181 15.68 -8.86 -4.14
C LYS A 181 14.45 -9.15 -3.28
N LYS A 182 14.41 -10.34 -2.69
CA LYS A 182 13.41 -10.71 -1.71
C LYS A 182 13.99 -10.55 -0.32
N LEU A 183 13.27 -9.81 0.52
CA LEU A 183 13.61 -9.69 1.94
C LEU A 183 13.43 -11.04 2.62
N GLY A 184 14.42 -11.49 3.40
CA GLY A 184 14.32 -12.67 4.25
C GLY A 184 13.25 -12.46 5.33
N THR A 185 12.77 -13.56 5.90
CA THR A 185 11.81 -13.49 7.00
C THR A 185 12.45 -12.82 8.21
N ILE A 186 11.88 -11.73 8.67
CA ILE A 186 12.29 -11.05 9.89
C ILE A 186 11.54 -11.70 11.04
N VAL A 187 12.27 -12.15 12.05
CA VAL A 187 11.72 -12.79 13.24
C VAL A 187 11.93 -11.88 14.45
N TRP A 188 10.87 -11.63 15.20
CA TRP A 188 10.88 -10.92 16.47
C TRP A 188 10.22 -11.80 17.54
N GLU A 189 10.91 -12.09 18.63
CA GLU A 189 10.43 -12.98 19.70
C GLU A 189 9.88 -14.31 19.15
N ASP A 190 10.64 -14.95 18.25
CA ASP A 190 10.31 -16.20 17.55
C ASP A 190 9.04 -16.14 16.67
N GLN A 191 8.50 -14.94 16.42
CA GLN A 191 7.37 -14.74 15.53
C GLN A 191 7.81 -14.04 14.23
N PRO A 192 7.36 -14.51 13.05
CA PRO A 192 7.63 -13.83 11.79
C PRO A 192 6.86 -12.51 11.73
N VAL A 193 7.57 -11.41 11.53
CA VAL A 193 6.99 -10.07 11.42
C VAL A 193 6.92 -9.65 9.94
N PRO A 194 5.72 -9.44 9.38
CA PRO A 194 5.59 -8.95 8.01
C PRO A 194 5.93 -7.46 7.93
N VAL A 195 6.87 -7.09 7.07
CA VAL A 195 7.21 -5.70 6.80
C VAL A 195 6.27 -5.16 5.71
N ARG A 196 5.42 -4.19 6.07
CA ARG A 196 4.38 -3.63 5.19
C ARG A 196 4.74 -2.25 4.63
N ASN A 197 5.79 -1.61 5.13
CA ASN A 197 6.22 -0.31 4.65
C ASN A 197 7.33 -0.46 3.60
N PRO A 198 7.16 0.07 2.37
CA PRO A 198 8.12 -0.10 1.29
C PRO A 198 9.46 0.60 1.55
N GLU A 199 9.48 1.73 2.26
CA GLU A 199 10.72 2.43 2.61
C GLU A 199 11.55 1.60 3.60
N LEU A 200 10.90 0.97 4.59
CA LEU A 200 11.55 0.09 5.54
C LEU A 200 12.08 -1.17 4.83
N VAL A 201 11.35 -1.73 3.87
CA VAL A 201 11.83 -2.86 3.05
C VAL A 201 13.10 -2.50 2.31
N ASP A 202 13.18 -1.31 1.70
CA ASP A 202 14.37 -0.88 0.94
C ASP A 202 15.62 -0.80 1.83
N VAL A 203 15.47 -0.32 3.06
CA VAL A 203 16.60 -0.20 3.98
C VAL A 203 17.01 -1.57 4.53
N LEU A 204 16.04 -2.42 4.87
CA LEU A 204 16.29 -3.80 5.33
C LEU A 204 16.94 -4.66 4.25
N LEU A 205 16.60 -4.48 2.97
CA LEU A 205 17.30 -5.12 1.86
C LEU A 205 18.77 -4.70 1.78
N LYS A 206 19.10 -3.43 2.04
CA LYS A 206 20.51 -2.97 2.12
C LYS A 206 21.25 -3.65 3.26
N VAL A 207 20.62 -3.80 4.45
CA VAL A 207 21.21 -4.54 5.57
C VAL A 207 21.48 -5.97 5.17
N GLN A 208 20.50 -6.66 4.58
CA GLN A 208 20.64 -8.05 4.14
C GLN A 208 21.75 -8.20 3.06
N GLU A 209 21.87 -7.25 2.14
CA GLU A 209 22.97 -7.24 1.15
C GLU A 209 24.34 -7.05 1.82
N ALA A 210 24.44 -6.19 2.81
CA ALA A 210 25.69 -5.97 3.55
C ALA A 210 26.05 -7.21 4.38
N GLU A 211 25.10 -7.88 5.02
CA GLU A 211 25.31 -9.15 5.73
C GLU A 211 25.76 -10.28 4.82
N THR A 212 25.13 -10.42 3.63
CA THR A 212 25.53 -11.46 2.65
C THR A 212 26.94 -11.25 2.12
N LYS A 213 27.35 -10.00 1.89
CA LYS A 213 28.74 -9.66 1.50
C LYS A 213 29.74 -10.06 2.60
N LEU A 214 29.45 -9.76 3.86
CA LEU A 214 30.28 -10.15 4.99
C LEU A 214 30.37 -11.68 5.14
N GLY A 215 29.25 -12.39 4.96
CA GLY A 215 29.20 -13.86 4.99
C GLY A 215 30.02 -14.52 3.88
N ALA A 216 29.96 -13.95 2.66
CA ALA A 216 30.73 -14.43 1.52
C ALA A 216 32.25 -14.26 1.72
N GLU A 217 32.70 -13.14 2.32
CA GLU A 217 34.11 -12.92 2.65
C GLU A 217 34.62 -13.91 3.72
N LYS A 218 33.81 -14.21 4.73
CA LYS A 218 34.16 -15.23 5.76
C LYS A 218 34.20 -16.65 5.19
N GLY A 219 33.33 -16.99 4.24
CA GLY A 219 33.29 -18.30 3.56
C GLY A 219 34.48 -18.53 2.62
N ALA A 220 35.05 -17.48 2.04
CA ALA A 220 36.25 -17.54 1.19
C ALA A 220 37.52 -17.80 1.99
N GLN A 221 37.59 -17.42 3.26
CA GLN A 221 38.73 -17.67 4.16
C GLN A 221 38.78 -19.10 4.74
N GLY A 222 37.69 -19.86 4.66
CA GLY A 222 37.58 -21.23 5.22
C GLY A 222 38.07 -22.35 4.32
N LYS A 223 38.47 -22.10 3.06
CA LYS A 223 38.95 -23.11 2.11
C LYS A 223 40.32 -22.77 1.50
N GLY A 224 41.29 -22.49 2.35
CA GLY A 224 42.68 -22.23 1.95
C GLY A 224 43.66 -23.03 2.80
N ASP A 225 44.14 -24.09 2.23
CA ASP A 225 45.18 -25.02 2.63
C ASP A 225 46.35 -24.43 3.44
N LYS A 226 46.88 -25.24 4.32
CA LYS A 226 48.12 -25.02 5.10
C LYS A 226 49.30 -24.81 4.15
N GLY A 227 49.81 -23.59 4.09
CA GLY A 227 51.06 -23.38 3.39
C GLY A 227 51.46 -21.91 3.27
N MET A 228 52.49 -21.53 4.03
CA MET A 228 53.41 -20.41 3.82
C MET A 228 52.97 -18.98 4.18
N LYS A 229 53.43 -18.54 5.34
CA LYS A 229 53.50 -17.17 5.83
C LYS A 229 54.06 -16.21 4.78
N LYS A 230 53.25 -15.22 4.37
CA LYS A 230 53.74 -13.97 3.85
C LYS A 230 52.90 -12.80 4.33
N ASN A 231 53.54 -11.82 4.93
CA ASN A 231 53.01 -10.63 5.55
C ASN A 231 52.04 -9.85 4.62
N THR A 232 50.72 -9.96 4.88
CA THR A 232 49.68 -9.09 4.28
C THR A 232 48.59 -8.72 5.30
N THR A 233 48.94 -8.58 6.56
CA THR A 233 48.03 -8.34 7.69
C THR A 233 47.37 -6.95 7.70
N GLY A 234 47.72 -6.02 6.83
CA GLY A 234 47.19 -4.64 6.86
C GLY A 234 46.00 -4.39 5.93
N SER A 235 45.85 -5.18 4.84
CA SER A 235 44.82 -4.96 3.83
C SER A 235 43.54 -5.73 4.11
N GLU A 236 43.62 -6.95 4.66
CA GLU A 236 42.48 -7.81 4.99
C GLU A 236 41.72 -7.30 6.22
N SER A 237 42.43 -6.79 7.21
CA SER A 237 41.84 -6.14 8.40
C SER A 237 41.01 -4.90 8.02
N LYS A 238 41.48 -4.08 7.08
CA LYS A 238 40.76 -2.89 6.60
C LYS A 238 39.48 -3.22 5.83
N LYS A 239 39.47 -4.30 5.04
CA LYS A 239 38.26 -4.73 4.31
C LYS A 239 37.18 -5.25 5.25
N GLY A 240 37.57 -6.03 6.27
CA GLY A 240 36.63 -6.52 7.28
C GLY A 240 35.98 -5.38 8.07
N VAL A 241 36.78 -4.37 8.47
CA VAL A 241 36.25 -3.18 9.17
C VAL A 241 35.25 -2.42 8.27
N ALA A 242 35.59 -2.19 7.00
CA ALA A 242 34.69 -1.48 6.08
C ALA A 242 33.35 -2.23 5.83
N ALA A 243 33.33 -3.57 5.88
CA ALA A 243 32.11 -4.34 5.74
C ALA A 243 31.22 -4.22 6.99
N TYR A 244 31.82 -4.20 8.20
CA TYR A 244 31.08 -3.92 9.43
C TYR A 244 30.54 -2.49 9.49
N ASP A 245 31.33 -1.51 9.07
CA ASP A 245 30.91 -0.10 9.01
C ASP A 245 29.71 0.07 8.05
N ALA A 246 29.70 -0.67 6.92
CA ALA A 246 28.58 -0.67 5.98
C ALA A 246 27.29 -1.23 6.60
N ILE A 247 27.39 -2.29 7.41
CA ILE A 247 26.23 -2.87 8.12
C ILE A 247 25.72 -1.88 9.18
N LEU A 248 26.60 -1.30 9.97
CA LEU A 248 26.23 -0.33 11.01
C LEU A 248 25.56 0.91 10.42
N LEU A 249 26.06 1.40 9.28
CA LEU A 249 25.44 2.51 8.57
C LEU A 249 24.03 2.14 8.07
N ALA A 250 23.87 0.97 7.46
CA ALA A 250 22.58 0.49 6.97
C ALA A 250 21.57 0.27 8.11
N LEU A 251 22.02 -0.22 9.28
CA LEU A 251 21.18 -0.35 10.47
C LEU A 251 20.77 1.01 11.05
N SER A 252 21.68 1.99 11.07
CA SER A 252 21.37 3.36 11.47
C SER A 252 20.32 4.00 10.55
N ASP A 253 20.46 3.82 9.24
CA ASP A 253 19.45 4.27 8.26
C ASP A 253 18.10 3.61 8.51
N ALA A 254 18.08 2.31 8.85
CA ALA A 254 16.84 1.57 9.15
C ALA A 254 16.17 2.08 10.43
N GLU A 255 16.96 2.38 11.47
CA GLU A 255 16.45 2.96 12.71
C GLU A 255 15.85 4.35 12.46
N ASP A 256 16.50 5.19 11.67
CA ASP A 256 16.01 6.52 11.35
C ASP A 256 14.70 6.49 10.56
N VAL A 257 14.55 5.58 9.59
CA VAL A 257 13.31 5.37 8.86
C VAL A 257 12.21 4.87 9.79
N ALA A 258 12.50 3.88 10.64
CA ALA A 258 11.54 3.35 11.61
C ALA A 258 11.08 4.44 12.59
N ARG A 259 12.00 5.28 13.09
CA ARG A 259 11.69 6.41 13.98
C ARG A 259 10.76 7.42 13.31
N LYS A 260 11.03 7.81 12.06
CA LYS A 260 10.17 8.72 11.27
C LYS A 260 8.77 8.14 11.06
N LEU A 261 8.67 6.85 10.79
CA LEU A 261 7.38 6.16 10.63
C LEU A 261 6.56 6.17 11.93
N VAL A 262 7.20 5.89 13.07
CA VAL A 262 6.54 5.95 14.39
C VAL A 262 6.07 7.37 14.71
N GLU A 263 6.86 8.38 14.40
CA GLU A 263 6.51 9.78 14.62
C GLU A 263 5.36 10.23 13.72
N ALA A 264 5.38 9.85 12.42
CA ALA A 264 4.28 10.11 11.50
C ALA A 264 2.96 9.47 11.97
N HIS A 265 2.99 8.24 12.50
CA HIS A 265 1.83 7.60 13.08
C HIS A 265 1.34 8.32 14.35
N ARG A 266 2.22 8.79 15.21
CA ARG A 266 1.84 9.57 16.40
C ARG A 266 1.13 10.87 16.03
N VAL A 267 1.65 11.61 15.04
CA VAL A 267 1.03 12.86 14.57
C VAL A 267 -0.35 12.58 13.97
N CYS A 268 -0.52 11.50 13.22
CA CYS A 268 -1.81 11.11 12.66
C CYS A 268 -2.85 10.78 13.75
N PHE A 269 -2.44 10.13 14.84
CA PHE A 269 -3.31 9.85 15.99
C PHE A 269 -3.70 11.12 16.76
N LEU A 270 -2.80 12.10 16.86
CA LEU A 270 -3.06 13.36 17.58
C LEU A 270 -3.88 14.36 16.77
N GLN A 271 -3.98 14.19 15.45
CA GLN A 271 -4.77 15.06 14.56
C GLN A 271 -6.20 14.56 14.32
N ILE A 272 -6.63 13.44 14.91
CA ILE A 272 -8.04 13.07 14.95
C ILE A 272 -8.71 14.03 15.92
N PRO A 273 -9.55 15.00 15.46
CA PRO A 273 -10.23 15.90 16.37
C PRO A 273 -11.09 15.07 17.32
N THR A 274 -10.90 15.27 18.62
CA THR A 274 -11.64 14.59 19.71
C THR A 274 -13.16 14.68 19.56
N ASN A 275 -13.66 15.59 18.75
CA ASN A 275 -15.08 15.73 18.43
C ASN A 275 -15.66 14.60 17.57
N VAL A 276 -14.83 13.82 16.85
CA VAL A 276 -15.32 12.69 16.05
C VAL A 276 -15.53 11.44 16.90
N LEU A 277 -14.84 11.33 18.05
CA LEU A 277 -14.99 10.22 18.99
C LEU A 277 -16.22 10.33 19.91
N LEU A 278 -16.80 11.52 20.06
CA LEU A 278 -17.93 11.75 20.97
C LEU A 278 -19.30 11.71 20.28
N THR A 279 -19.37 11.73 18.95
CA THR A 279 -20.64 11.71 18.22
C THR A 279 -21.12 10.30 17.81
N ASN A 280 -20.35 9.25 18.07
CA ASN A 280 -20.71 7.86 17.71
C ASN A 280 -20.86 6.92 18.91
N CYS A 281 -21.28 7.41 20.07
CA CYS A 281 -21.81 6.55 21.14
C CYS A 281 -23.28 6.90 21.40
N PRO A 282 -24.25 6.23 20.76
CA PRO A 282 -25.63 6.26 21.20
C PRO A 282 -25.86 5.12 22.21
N VAL A 283 -25.36 5.23 23.43
CA VAL A 283 -25.90 4.48 24.58
C VAL A 283 -25.67 5.28 25.86
N ALA A 284 -26.55 6.22 26.10
CA ALA A 284 -26.97 6.58 27.47
C ALA A 284 -28.47 6.42 27.51
N GLY A 285 -28.91 5.18 27.50
CA GLY A 285 -30.26 4.79 27.83
C GLY A 285 -30.50 5.09 29.29
N ARG A 286 -31.44 5.99 29.53
CA ARG A 286 -32.22 6.29 30.68
C ARG A 286 -32.33 5.11 31.64
N ILE A 287 -31.74 5.23 32.84
CA ILE A 287 -32.17 4.48 34.02
C ILE A 287 -33.22 5.35 34.65
N GLU A 288 -34.48 5.12 34.37
CA GLU A 288 -35.58 5.57 35.20
C GLU A 288 -35.75 4.60 36.38
N SER A 289 -35.70 5.20 37.50
CA SER A 289 -36.04 4.66 38.84
C SER A 289 -37.40 3.96 38.88
N CYS A 290 -37.46 2.78 39.42
CA CYS A 290 -38.45 2.30 40.36
C CYS A 290 -37.76 1.40 41.38
#